data_5a90d0f3eca24625ec5368c075e48d1a
#
_entry.id   5a90d0f3eca24625ec5368c075e48d1a
#
_cell.length_a   1.000
_cell.length_b   1.000
_cell.length_c   1.000
_cell.angle_alpha   90.00
_cell.angle_beta   90.00
_cell.angle_gamma   90.00
#
_symmetry.space_group_name_H-M   'P 1'
#
loop_
_entity.id
_entity.type
_entity.pdbx_description
1 polymer ?
#
loop_
_entity_poly.entity_id
_entity_poly.type
_entity_poly.pdbx_seq_one_letter_code
_entity_poly.pdbx_strand_id
1 'polypeptide(L)'
;LSRQFPLQQADWDYKALRKGLAGLDDVETPKFNREAVAQVVARKQNLGTLDEGELFSFEVFFKPNQNSFSADQYSDAFAKVVDLASTYGGAVITVEGHSDPMGYLRKVKDKASDIVLSRTKQAAKNLSLTRGIAVRDAVMAYSAKQGVHLDPSQFTVIGQGIMHPRTGLCGKLPCAPKTKEEWLSNMRVVFRIIQIEAEAEAFI
;
A
#
# COMPACT_ATOMS: atom_id res chain seq x y z
N LEU A 1 -5.01 -1.83 37.46
CA LEU A 1 -4.36 -0.52 37.19
C LEU A 1 -3.64 -0.60 35.86
N SER A 2 -4.37 -0.37 34.79
CA SER A 2 -3.80 -0.24 33.43
C SER A 2 -3.04 1.10 33.40
N ARG A 3 -1.74 1.03 33.31
CA ARG A 3 -0.92 2.19 32.97
C ARG A 3 -1.09 2.45 31.47
N GLN A 4 -2.02 3.32 31.12
CA GLN A 4 -2.00 3.96 29.82
C GLN A 4 -0.78 4.91 29.81
N PHE A 5 0.31 4.50 29.17
CA PHE A 5 1.33 5.45 28.77
C PHE A 5 0.72 6.32 27.67
N PRO A 6 0.74 7.64 27.82
CA PRO A 6 0.27 8.51 26.75
C PRO A 6 1.20 8.31 25.55
N LEU A 7 0.64 7.91 24.42
CA LEU A 7 1.32 7.72 23.13
C LEU A 7 2.21 8.93 22.76
N GLN A 8 1.81 10.13 23.18
CA GLN A 8 2.58 11.38 22.98
C GLN A 8 3.95 11.38 23.68
N GLN A 9 4.11 10.71 24.79
CA GLN A 9 5.37 10.68 25.54
C GLN A 9 6.34 9.67 24.93
N ALA A 10 5.85 8.54 24.43
CA ALA A 10 6.64 7.58 23.69
C ALA A 10 7.15 8.17 22.37
N ASP A 11 6.32 8.94 21.65
CA ASP A 11 6.70 9.62 20.42
C ASP A 11 7.78 10.68 20.65
N TRP A 12 7.70 11.41 21.76
CA TRP A 12 8.66 12.44 22.08
C TRP A 12 10.02 11.85 22.48
N ASP A 13 10.03 10.82 23.27
CA ASP A 13 11.23 10.11 23.72
C ASP A 13 11.93 9.42 22.54
N TYR A 14 11.17 8.88 21.58
CA TYR A 14 11.72 8.27 20.39
C TYR A 14 12.36 9.30 19.44
N LYS A 15 11.73 10.47 19.25
CA LYS A 15 12.30 11.57 18.45
C LYS A 15 13.57 12.14 19.09
N ALA A 16 13.61 12.25 20.41
CA ALA A 16 14.78 12.70 21.17
C ALA A 16 15.91 11.67 21.11
N LEU A 17 15.59 10.37 21.25
CA LEU A 17 16.54 9.27 21.13
C LEU A 17 17.17 9.24 19.73
N ARG A 18 16.36 9.39 18.68
CA ARG A 18 16.83 9.40 17.28
C ARG A 18 17.71 10.62 16.96
N LYS A 19 17.40 11.79 17.52
CA LYS A 19 18.26 12.98 17.41
C LYS A 19 19.61 12.80 18.14
N GLY A 20 19.59 12.15 19.31
CA GLY A 20 20.79 11.83 20.07
C GLY A 20 21.66 10.74 19.42
N LEU A 21 21.04 9.84 18.63
CA LEU A 21 21.71 8.75 17.94
C LEU A 21 22.16 9.12 16.52
N ALA A 22 21.78 10.27 15.99
CA ALA A 22 22.14 10.72 14.64
C ALA A 22 23.65 10.93 14.43
N GLY A 23 24.48 10.73 15.47
CA GLY A 23 25.94 10.76 15.39
C GLY A 23 26.61 9.41 15.70
N LEU A 24 25.84 8.32 15.82
CA LEU A 24 26.35 6.98 16.08
C LEU A 24 26.14 6.14 14.82
N ASP A 25 27.17 6.02 13.99
CA ASP A 25 27.16 5.34 12.71
C ASP A 25 26.92 3.81 12.80
N ASP A 26 26.73 3.24 14.00
CA ASP A 26 26.64 1.79 14.24
C ASP A 26 25.36 1.29 14.92
N VAL A 27 24.29 2.09 14.93
CA VAL A 27 23.00 1.55 15.42
C VAL A 27 22.32 0.80 14.28
N GLU A 28 22.41 -0.52 14.29
CA GLU A 28 21.59 -1.35 13.41
C GLU A 28 20.12 -1.03 13.66
N THR A 29 19.51 -0.34 12.68
CA THR A 29 18.05 -0.21 12.64
C THR A 29 17.47 -1.63 12.57
N PRO A 30 16.43 -1.94 13.38
CA PRO A 30 15.81 -3.27 13.31
C PRO A 30 15.41 -3.55 11.86
N LYS A 31 16.04 -4.58 11.30
CA LYS A 31 15.72 -5.04 9.94
C LYS A 31 14.39 -5.76 10.01
N PHE A 32 13.44 -5.32 9.22
CA PHE A 32 12.17 -6.02 9.08
C PHE A 32 12.41 -7.41 8.48
N ASN A 33 11.86 -8.44 9.14
CA ASN A 33 11.75 -9.74 8.53
C ASN A 33 10.68 -9.68 7.43
N ARG A 34 11.09 -9.61 6.17
CA ARG A 34 10.20 -9.50 5.02
C ARG A 34 9.15 -10.60 4.96
N GLU A 35 9.53 -11.83 5.34
CA GLU A 35 8.61 -12.96 5.29
C GLU A 35 7.56 -12.87 6.38
N ALA A 36 7.94 -12.51 7.60
CA ALA A 36 7.01 -12.34 8.71
C ALA A 36 6.04 -11.17 8.43
N VAL A 37 6.53 -10.04 7.93
CA VAL A 37 5.69 -8.90 7.53
C VAL A 37 4.72 -9.30 6.41
N ALA A 38 5.19 -10.01 5.37
CA ALA A 38 4.34 -10.48 4.29
C ALA A 38 3.24 -11.43 4.78
N GLN A 39 3.55 -12.31 5.74
CA GLN A 39 2.56 -13.20 6.35
C GLN A 39 1.50 -12.43 7.15
N VAL A 40 1.90 -11.44 7.95
CA VAL A 40 0.97 -10.59 8.71
C VAL A 40 0.06 -9.82 7.77
N VAL A 41 0.61 -9.20 6.72
CA VAL A 41 -0.17 -8.47 5.71
C VAL A 41 -1.15 -9.40 5.00
N ALA A 42 -0.69 -10.60 4.56
CA ALA A 42 -1.55 -11.57 3.91
C ALA A 42 -2.67 -12.07 4.83
N ARG A 43 -2.37 -12.28 6.12
CA ARG A 43 -3.37 -12.66 7.13
C ARG A 43 -4.42 -11.56 7.32
N LYS A 44 -3.99 -10.31 7.52
CA LYS A 44 -4.89 -9.15 7.63
C LYS A 44 -5.76 -8.98 6.38
N GLN A 45 -5.16 -9.15 5.20
CA GLN A 45 -5.88 -9.08 3.93
C GLN A 45 -6.96 -10.17 3.80
N ASN A 46 -6.63 -11.41 4.16
CA ASN A 46 -7.58 -12.53 4.14
C ASN A 46 -8.73 -12.36 5.13
N LEU A 47 -8.48 -11.71 6.26
CA LEU A 47 -9.49 -11.41 7.28
C LEU A 47 -10.29 -10.13 6.98
N GLY A 48 -9.90 -9.35 5.97
CA GLY A 48 -10.51 -8.05 5.67
C GLY A 48 -10.23 -6.96 6.72
N THR A 49 -9.16 -7.12 7.50
CA THR A 49 -8.77 -6.22 8.60
C THR A 49 -7.49 -5.42 8.27
N LEU A 50 -7.23 -5.21 6.97
CA LEU A 50 -6.00 -4.53 6.53
C LEU A 50 -5.94 -3.07 6.99
N ASP A 51 -7.08 -2.45 7.23
CA ASP A 51 -7.25 -1.09 7.74
C ASP A 51 -7.16 -1.00 9.27
N GLU A 52 -7.15 -2.12 9.99
CA GLU A 52 -6.89 -2.12 11.43
C GLU A 52 -5.46 -1.66 11.74
N GLY A 53 -5.33 -0.61 12.56
CA GLY A 53 -4.06 0.02 12.87
C GLY A 53 -3.58 0.99 11.80
N GLU A 54 -4.44 1.36 10.84
CA GLU A 54 -4.14 2.38 9.83
C GLU A 54 -3.84 3.73 10.50
N LEU A 55 -2.65 4.27 10.23
CA LEU A 55 -2.23 5.59 10.67
C LEU A 55 -2.62 6.66 9.65
N PHE A 56 -2.53 6.31 8.38
CA PHE A 56 -2.82 7.18 7.26
C PHE A 56 -2.98 6.38 5.98
N SER A 57 -3.89 6.84 5.12
CA SER A 57 -4.03 6.30 3.76
C SER A 57 -4.33 7.39 2.75
N PHE A 58 -4.00 7.13 1.51
CA PHE A 58 -4.40 7.95 0.37
C PHE A 58 -4.50 7.09 -0.88
N GLU A 59 -5.13 7.65 -1.90
CA GLU A 59 -5.32 6.97 -3.18
C GLU A 59 -4.70 7.76 -4.32
N VAL A 60 -4.07 7.03 -5.24
CA VAL A 60 -3.54 7.55 -6.49
C VAL A 60 -4.35 6.97 -7.64
N PHE A 61 -4.88 7.84 -8.50
CA PHE A 61 -5.69 7.44 -9.65
C PHE A 61 -4.88 7.44 -10.93
N PHE A 62 -5.19 6.48 -11.81
CA PHE A 62 -4.50 6.28 -13.07
C PHE A 62 -5.45 6.43 -14.25
N LYS A 63 -4.93 6.91 -15.36
CA LYS A 63 -5.65 6.86 -16.64
C LYS A 63 -5.69 5.42 -17.18
N PRO A 64 -6.66 5.11 -18.06
CA PRO A 64 -6.75 3.80 -18.69
C PRO A 64 -5.43 3.39 -19.35
N ASN A 65 -5.03 2.13 -19.13
CA ASN A 65 -3.80 1.54 -19.69
C ASN A 65 -2.49 2.27 -19.37
N GLN A 66 -2.49 3.20 -18.40
CA GLN A 66 -1.30 3.89 -17.95
C GLN A 66 -0.86 3.41 -16.57
N ASN A 67 0.45 3.43 -16.36
CA ASN A 67 1.11 3.16 -15.08
C ASN A 67 1.94 4.35 -14.58
N SER A 68 1.79 5.51 -15.22
CA SER A 68 2.39 6.78 -14.81
C SER A 68 1.32 7.70 -14.23
N PHE A 69 1.73 8.56 -13.32
CA PHE A 69 0.89 9.58 -12.68
C PHE A 69 1.72 10.82 -12.35
N SER A 70 1.05 11.94 -12.06
CA SER A 70 1.73 13.17 -11.64
C SER A 70 1.99 13.13 -10.13
N ALA A 71 3.23 12.86 -9.72
CA ALA A 71 3.62 12.76 -8.32
C ALA A 71 3.43 14.08 -7.55
N ASP A 72 3.58 15.22 -8.23
CA ASP A 72 3.47 16.56 -7.62
C ASP A 72 2.07 16.81 -7.02
N GLN A 73 1.03 16.21 -7.59
CA GLN A 73 -0.35 16.30 -7.07
C GLN A 73 -0.53 15.63 -5.71
N TYR A 74 0.40 14.76 -5.32
CA TYR A 74 0.35 13.96 -4.10
C TYR A 74 1.45 14.34 -3.09
N SER A 75 2.14 15.47 -3.30
CA SER A 75 3.28 15.91 -2.47
C SER A 75 2.93 16.00 -0.99
N ASP A 76 1.76 16.52 -0.63
CA ASP A 76 1.31 16.63 0.75
C ASP A 76 1.08 15.24 1.39
N ALA A 77 0.49 14.31 0.62
CA ALA A 77 0.31 12.93 1.07
C ALA A 77 1.68 12.24 1.24
N PHE A 78 2.61 12.45 0.34
CA PHE A 78 3.98 11.91 0.44
C PHE A 78 4.72 12.48 1.65
N ALA A 79 4.60 13.79 1.91
CA ALA A 79 5.17 14.41 3.11
C ALA A 79 4.65 13.77 4.39
N LYS A 80 3.33 13.52 4.46
CA LYS A 80 2.70 12.85 5.59
C LYS A 80 3.19 11.42 5.78
N VAL A 81 3.36 10.67 4.69
CA VAL A 81 3.93 9.31 4.69
C VAL A 81 5.34 9.33 5.28
N VAL A 82 6.19 10.22 4.79
CA VAL A 82 7.59 10.32 5.23
C VAL A 82 7.68 10.68 6.72
N ASP A 83 6.84 11.61 7.19
CA ASP A 83 6.76 12.00 8.61
C ASP A 83 6.35 10.80 9.48
N LEU A 84 5.28 10.11 9.12
CA LEU A 84 4.80 8.95 9.87
C LEU A 84 5.77 7.77 9.83
N ALA A 85 6.31 7.42 8.67
CA ALA A 85 7.25 6.31 8.54
C ALA A 85 8.57 6.57 9.28
N SER A 86 8.99 7.84 9.38
CA SER A 86 10.16 8.22 10.15
C SER A 86 9.91 8.28 11.66
N THR A 87 8.66 8.52 12.07
CA THR A 87 8.25 8.58 13.47
C THR A 87 8.00 7.19 14.06
N TYR A 88 7.34 6.32 13.28
CA TYR A 88 6.95 4.98 13.69
C TYR A 88 7.84 3.94 13.03
N GLY A 89 8.96 3.57 13.68
CA GLY A 89 9.94 2.63 13.15
C GLY A 89 9.41 1.21 12.89
N GLY A 90 8.24 0.85 13.44
CA GLY A 90 7.56 -0.43 13.23
C GLY A 90 6.39 -0.35 12.22
N ALA A 91 6.20 0.78 11.54
CA ALA A 91 5.11 0.92 10.57
C ALA A 91 5.41 0.13 9.29
N VAL A 92 4.41 -0.58 8.81
CA VAL A 92 4.41 -1.29 7.52
C VAL A 92 3.60 -0.47 6.53
N ILE A 93 4.08 -0.41 5.31
CA ILE A 93 3.43 0.31 4.23
C ILE A 93 2.88 -0.70 3.24
N THR A 94 1.58 -0.70 3.04
CA THR A 94 0.93 -1.49 1.99
C THR A 94 0.57 -0.62 0.81
N VAL A 95 0.85 -1.12 -0.38
CA VAL A 95 0.59 -0.43 -1.64
C VAL A 95 -0.21 -1.37 -2.54
N GLU A 96 -1.52 -1.18 -2.59
CA GLU A 96 -2.43 -2.06 -3.30
C GLU A 96 -2.88 -1.43 -4.62
N GLY A 97 -2.46 -2.03 -5.73
CA GLY A 97 -2.89 -1.64 -7.06
C GLY A 97 -4.18 -2.32 -7.48
N HIS A 98 -5.07 -1.59 -8.14
CA HIS A 98 -6.34 -2.07 -8.66
C HIS A 98 -6.50 -1.72 -10.13
N SER A 99 -7.24 -2.55 -10.85
CA SER A 99 -7.59 -2.35 -12.25
C SER A 99 -9.10 -2.42 -12.44
N ASP A 100 -9.59 -1.74 -13.47
CA ASP A 100 -11.02 -1.79 -13.81
C ASP A 100 -11.40 -3.11 -14.45
N PRO A 101 -12.56 -3.71 -14.09
CA PRO A 101 -12.99 -5.00 -14.60
C PRO A 101 -13.62 -4.96 -15.99
N MET A 102 -13.88 -3.80 -16.60
CA MET A 102 -14.68 -3.64 -17.82
C MET A 102 -14.16 -4.53 -18.97
N GLY A 103 -12.84 -4.52 -19.19
CA GLY A 103 -12.24 -5.32 -20.25
C GLY A 103 -12.44 -6.83 -20.06
N TYR A 104 -12.38 -7.31 -18.83
CA TYR A 104 -12.66 -8.68 -18.48
C TYR A 104 -14.14 -9.02 -18.64
N LEU A 105 -15.03 -8.17 -18.13
CA LEU A 105 -16.48 -8.40 -18.19
C LEU A 105 -17.01 -8.41 -19.63
N ARG A 106 -16.45 -7.61 -20.52
CA ARG A 106 -16.76 -7.68 -21.96
C ARG A 106 -16.42 -9.05 -22.54
N LYS A 107 -15.24 -9.60 -22.24
CA LYS A 107 -14.83 -10.93 -22.68
C LYS A 107 -15.70 -12.05 -22.11
N VAL A 108 -16.15 -11.91 -20.86
CA VAL A 108 -17.13 -12.83 -20.27
C VAL A 108 -18.44 -12.80 -21.04
N LYS A 109 -18.95 -11.60 -21.34
CA LYS A 109 -20.16 -11.41 -22.15
C LYS A 109 -20.03 -12.01 -23.55
N ASP A 110 -18.86 -11.87 -24.16
CA ASP A 110 -18.55 -12.39 -25.50
C ASP A 110 -18.23 -13.89 -25.48
N LYS A 111 -18.41 -14.57 -24.33
CA LYS A 111 -18.14 -16.01 -24.14
C LYS A 111 -16.73 -16.43 -24.56
N ALA A 112 -15.74 -15.58 -24.27
CA ALA A 112 -14.34 -15.90 -24.51
C ALA A 112 -13.92 -17.16 -23.75
N SER A 113 -12.95 -17.89 -24.28
CA SER A 113 -12.44 -19.12 -23.66
C SER A 113 -11.78 -18.82 -22.29
N ASP A 114 -11.74 -19.83 -21.42
CA ASP A 114 -11.13 -19.73 -20.08
C ASP A 114 -9.67 -19.28 -20.13
N ILE A 115 -8.94 -19.68 -21.17
CA ILE A 115 -7.55 -19.25 -21.40
C ILE A 115 -7.49 -17.74 -21.62
N VAL A 116 -8.38 -17.19 -22.43
CA VAL A 116 -8.45 -15.75 -22.71
C VAL A 116 -8.86 -14.98 -21.44
N LEU A 117 -9.83 -15.49 -20.70
CA LEU A 117 -10.28 -14.90 -19.43
C LEU A 117 -9.16 -14.90 -18.39
N SER A 118 -8.44 -16.02 -18.24
CA SER A 118 -7.31 -16.15 -17.33
C SER A 118 -6.17 -15.17 -17.69
N ARG A 119 -5.79 -15.10 -18.96
CA ARG A 119 -4.78 -14.14 -19.45
C ARG A 119 -5.20 -12.70 -19.19
N THR A 120 -6.48 -12.38 -19.36
CA THR A 120 -6.99 -11.02 -19.10
C THR A 120 -6.91 -10.66 -17.61
N LYS A 121 -7.26 -11.60 -16.73
CA LYS A 121 -7.08 -11.40 -15.28
C LYS A 121 -5.61 -11.19 -14.90
N GLN A 122 -4.72 -12.01 -15.47
CA GLN A 122 -3.29 -11.90 -15.20
C GLN A 122 -2.72 -10.57 -15.70
N ALA A 123 -3.10 -10.14 -16.89
CA ALA A 123 -2.68 -8.83 -17.43
C ALA A 123 -3.14 -7.66 -16.54
N ALA A 124 -4.38 -7.72 -16.06
CA ALA A 124 -4.92 -6.73 -15.13
C ALA A 124 -4.18 -6.74 -13.77
N LYS A 125 -3.82 -7.94 -13.29
CA LYS A 125 -3.02 -8.09 -12.07
C LYS A 125 -1.62 -7.51 -12.24
N ASN A 126 -0.97 -7.79 -13.35
CA ASN A 126 0.36 -7.25 -13.66
C ASN A 126 0.33 -5.72 -13.78
N LEU A 127 -0.66 -5.14 -14.48
CA LEU A 127 -0.81 -3.69 -14.58
C LEU A 127 -1.04 -3.05 -13.22
N SER A 128 -1.88 -3.64 -12.38
CA SER A 128 -2.15 -3.13 -11.04
C SER A 128 -0.91 -3.20 -10.15
N LEU A 129 -0.10 -4.25 -10.25
CA LEU A 129 1.18 -4.36 -9.56
C LEU A 129 2.17 -3.29 -10.03
N THR A 130 2.29 -3.08 -11.33
CA THR A 130 3.17 -2.05 -11.91
C THR A 130 2.78 -0.65 -11.43
N ARG A 131 1.49 -0.35 -11.30
CA ARG A 131 0.98 0.90 -10.72
C ARG A 131 1.38 1.04 -9.26
N GLY A 132 1.24 -0.01 -8.46
CA GLY A 132 1.68 -0.02 -7.06
C GLY A 132 3.18 0.24 -6.92
N ILE A 133 4.00 -0.39 -7.76
CA ILE A 133 5.44 -0.16 -7.81
C ILE A 133 5.77 1.30 -8.15
N ALA A 134 5.07 1.88 -9.12
CA ALA A 134 5.27 3.29 -9.50
C ALA A 134 4.97 4.26 -8.34
N VAL A 135 3.92 4.00 -7.56
CA VAL A 135 3.59 4.81 -6.38
C VAL A 135 4.63 4.63 -5.29
N ARG A 136 5.03 3.40 -4.97
CA ARG A 136 6.12 3.13 -4.01
C ARG A 136 7.39 3.88 -4.39
N ASP A 137 7.82 3.77 -5.63
CA ASP A 137 9.06 4.36 -6.11
C ASP A 137 9.00 5.90 -6.07
N ALA A 138 7.84 6.49 -6.35
CA ALA A 138 7.63 7.93 -6.24
C ALA A 138 7.72 8.41 -4.78
N VAL A 139 7.14 7.68 -3.84
CA VAL A 139 7.26 7.99 -2.39
C VAL A 139 8.70 7.85 -1.92
N MET A 140 9.41 6.81 -2.32
CA MET A 140 10.82 6.61 -1.98
C MET A 140 11.70 7.72 -2.55
N ALA A 141 11.46 8.12 -3.81
CA ALA A 141 12.19 9.22 -4.43
C ALA A 141 11.92 10.56 -3.75
N TYR A 142 10.67 10.81 -3.33
CA TYR A 142 10.30 11.99 -2.56
C TYR A 142 11.01 11.99 -1.20
N SER A 143 10.97 10.88 -0.48
CA SER A 143 11.65 10.71 0.82
C SER A 143 13.14 10.99 0.73
N ALA A 144 13.82 10.43 -0.27
CA ALA A 144 15.26 10.65 -0.49
C ALA A 144 15.58 12.14 -0.73
N LYS A 145 14.74 12.86 -1.48
CA LYS A 145 14.90 14.32 -1.67
C LYS A 145 14.76 15.13 -0.37
N GLN A 146 14.01 14.61 0.60
CA GLN A 146 13.87 15.21 1.93
C GLN A 146 14.98 14.77 2.91
N GLY A 147 15.96 13.98 2.44
CA GLY A 147 17.04 13.46 3.29
C GLY A 147 16.58 12.33 4.23
N VAL A 148 15.43 11.74 3.99
CA VAL A 148 14.89 10.60 4.76
C VAL A 148 15.01 9.34 3.92
N HIS A 149 15.66 8.32 4.44
CA HIS A 149 15.76 7.00 3.79
C HIS A 149 14.71 6.06 4.37
N LEU A 150 13.74 5.70 3.54
CA LEU A 150 12.78 4.64 3.85
C LEU A 150 13.38 3.29 3.46
N ASP A 151 13.24 2.28 4.33
CA ASP A 151 13.69 0.93 4.02
C ASP A 151 12.71 0.27 3.04
N PRO A 152 13.16 -0.23 1.87
CA PRO A 152 12.31 -0.95 0.93
C PRO A 152 11.57 -2.15 1.56
N SER A 153 12.09 -2.74 2.63
CA SER A 153 11.46 -3.86 3.35
C SER A 153 10.18 -3.44 4.10
N GLN A 154 9.99 -2.15 4.37
CA GLN A 154 8.75 -1.63 4.96
C GLN A 154 7.57 -1.68 3.98
N PHE A 155 7.83 -1.82 2.68
CA PHE A 155 6.80 -1.76 1.65
C PHE A 155 6.37 -3.15 1.22
N THR A 156 5.07 -3.39 1.24
CA THR A 156 4.43 -4.55 0.61
C THR A 156 3.58 -4.07 -0.54
N VAL A 157 3.97 -4.40 -1.77
CA VAL A 157 3.24 -4.02 -2.98
C VAL A 157 2.41 -5.20 -3.46
N ILE A 158 1.12 -4.99 -3.65
CA ILE A 158 0.14 -6.01 -4.00
C ILE A 158 -0.60 -5.58 -5.27
N GLY A 159 -0.60 -6.45 -6.28
CA GLY A 159 -1.46 -6.28 -7.46
C GLY A 159 -2.76 -7.05 -7.27
N GLN A 160 -3.86 -6.34 -7.00
CA GLN A 160 -5.19 -6.92 -6.81
C GLN A 160 -5.91 -7.23 -8.14
N GLY A 161 -5.45 -6.63 -9.23
CA GLY A 161 -6.12 -6.76 -10.51
C GLY A 161 -7.55 -6.23 -10.45
N ILE A 162 -8.50 -7.06 -10.92
CA ILE A 162 -9.91 -6.71 -11.01
C ILE A 162 -10.76 -7.26 -9.86
N MET A 163 -10.17 -7.94 -8.89
CA MET A 163 -10.93 -8.70 -7.89
C MET A 163 -11.55 -7.85 -6.78
N HIS A 164 -11.02 -6.64 -6.56
CA HIS A 164 -11.52 -5.71 -5.53
C HIS A 164 -11.80 -4.33 -6.15
N PRO A 165 -12.74 -4.24 -7.10
CA PRO A 165 -13.10 -2.96 -7.69
C PRO A 165 -13.89 -2.11 -6.68
N ARG A 166 -13.81 -0.80 -6.80
CA ARG A 166 -14.62 0.11 -5.95
C ARG A 166 -16.12 -0.08 -6.19
N THR A 167 -16.49 -0.52 -7.38
CA THR A 167 -17.87 -0.85 -7.74
C THR A 167 -18.39 -2.13 -7.07
N GLY A 168 -17.52 -2.86 -6.35
CA GLY A 168 -17.91 -4.05 -5.58
C GLY A 168 -18.06 -5.31 -6.41
N LEU A 169 -18.63 -6.34 -5.80
CA LEU A 169 -18.88 -7.64 -6.40
C LEU A 169 -20.36 -7.84 -6.68
N CYS A 170 -20.67 -8.38 -7.86
CA CYS A 170 -21.99 -8.79 -8.31
C CYS A 170 -22.01 -10.34 -8.40
N GLY A 171 -22.26 -10.98 -7.27
CA GLY A 171 -22.10 -12.43 -7.13
C GLY A 171 -20.62 -12.83 -7.13
N LYS A 172 -20.23 -13.72 -8.05
CA LYS A 172 -18.84 -14.20 -8.20
C LYS A 172 -17.98 -13.31 -9.12
N LEU A 173 -18.58 -12.33 -9.77
CA LEU A 173 -17.90 -11.42 -10.69
C LEU A 173 -17.83 -10.02 -10.11
N PRO A 174 -16.82 -9.22 -10.51
CA PRO A 174 -16.82 -7.80 -10.20
C PRO A 174 -18.01 -7.10 -10.87
N CYS A 175 -18.58 -6.09 -10.19
CA CYS A 175 -19.62 -5.26 -10.79
C CYS A 175 -19.05 -4.39 -11.91
N ALA A 176 -19.79 -4.29 -13.00
CA ALA A 176 -19.45 -3.34 -14.05
C ALA A 176 -19.65 -1.90 -13.55
N PRO A 177 -18.73 -0.97 -13.85
CA PRO A 177 -18.96 0.45 -13.60
C PRO A 177 -20.12 0.96 -14.47
N LYS A 178 -20.97 1.78 -13.90
CA LYS A 178 -22.14 2.38 -14.55
C LYS A 178 -21.88 3.82 -15.05
N THR A 179 -20.93 4.49 -14.44
CA THR A 179 -20.53 5.85 -14.80
C THR A 179 -19.05 5.93 -15.12
N LYS A 180 -18.64 7.04 -15.74
CA LYS A 180 -17.21 7.29 -16.02
C LYS A 180 -16.41 7.44 -14.73
N GLU A 181 -17.00 8.04 -13.71
CA GLU A 181 -16.40 8.26 -12.40
C GLU A 181 -16.14 6.92 -11.71
N GLU A 182 -17.10 6.01 -11.72
CA GLU A 182 -16.94 4.64 -11.20
C GLU A 182 -15.83 3.89 -11.94
N TRP A 183 -15.81 4.00 -13.27
CA TRP A 183 -14.78 3.38 -14.10
C TRP A 183 -13.38 3.89 -13.73
N LEU A 184 -13.21 5.22 -13.64
CA LEU A 184 -11.93 5.82 -13.27
C LEU A 184 -11.53 5.47 -11.83
N SER A 185 -12.50 5.40 -10.90
CA SER A 185 -12.24 5.07 -9.49
C SER A 185 -11.75 3.64 -9.27
N ASN A 186 -12.02 2.72 -10.20
CA ASN A 186 -11.49 1.36 -10.15
C ASN A 186 -10.00 1.28 -10.49
N MET A 187 -9.47 2.28 -11.21
CA MET A 187 -8.06 2.33 -11.64
C MET A 187 -7.24 3.14 -10.64
N ARG A 188 -6.97 2.55 -9.48
CA ARG A 188 -6.32 3.22 -8.36
C ARG A 188 -5.23 2.40 -7.72
N VAL A 189 -4.39 3.08 -6.97
CA VAL A 189 -3.50 2.48 -5.97
C VAL A 189 -3.92 3.02 -4.61
N VAL A 190 -4.14 2.13 -3.66
CA VAL A 190 -4.40 2.47 -2.26
C VAL A 190 -3.11 2.30 -1.48
N PHE A 191 -2.65 3.37 -0.90
CA PHE A 191 -1.45 3.43 -0.08
C PHE A 191 -1.86 3.56 1.38
N ARG A 192 -1.36 2.66 2.26
CA ARG A 192 -1.65 2.68 3.69
C ARG A 192 -0.38 2.55 4.49
N ILE A 193 -0.27 3.33 5.55
CA ILE A 193 0.68 3.08 6.64
C ILE A 193 -0.08 2.43 7.77
N ILE A 194 0.37 1.26 8.18
CA ILE A 194 -0.24 0.46 9.22
C ILE A 194 0.78 0.27 10.34
N GLN A 195 0.40 0.61 11.57
CA GLN A 195 1.14 0.20 12.73
C GLN A 195 0.78 -1.25 13.04
N ILE A 196 1.75 -2.13 12.87
CA ILE A 196 1.63 -3.49 13.35
C ILE A 196 2.08 -3.47 14.81
N GLU A 197 1.18 -3.80 15.73
CA GLU A 197 1.59 -4.12 17.09
C GLU A 197 2.62 -5.22 17.01
N ALA A 198 3.77 -5.00 17.65
CA ALA A 198 4.91 -5.91 17.58
C ALA A 198 4.49 -7.30 18.07
N GLU A 199 4.02 -8.15 17.18
CA GLU A 199 4.17 -9.57 17.38
C GLU A 199 5.69 -9.78 17.37
N ALA A 200 6.26 -10.23 18.50
CA ALA A 200 7.70 -10.36 18.70
C ALA A 200 8.43 -11.17 17.61
N GLU A 201 7.68 -11.86 16.76
CA GLU A 201 8.13 -12.65 15.62
C GLU A 201 8.31 -11.82 14.32
N ALA A 202 7.81 -10.58 14.27
CA ALA A 202 7.96 -9.74 13.09
C ALA A 202 9.30 -8.98 13.06
N PHE A 203 10.01 -8.97 14.16
CA PHE A 203 11.29 -8.27 14.33
C PHE A 203 12.38 -9.27 14.76
N ILE A 204 13.40 -9.40 13.95
CA ILE A 204 14.65 -10.12 14.27
C ILE A 204 15.80 -9.13 14.22
#